data_d5353b29520d4553afcad9c23e6ffcda
#
_entry.id   d5353b29520d4553afcad9c23e6ffcda
#
_cell.length_a   1.000
_cell.length_b   1.000
_cell.length_c   1.000
_cell.angle_alpha   90.00
_cell.angle_beta   90.00
_cell.angle_gamma   90.00
#
_symmetry.space_group_name_H-M   'P 1'
#
loop_
_entity.id
_entity.type
_entity.pdbx_description
1 polymer ?
#
loop_
_entity_poly.entity_id
_entity_poly.type
_entity_poly.pdbx_seq_one_letter_code
_entity_poly.pdbx_strand_id
1 'polypeptide(L)'
;QNQMATNGTLQRYMSEYKTYVAYNAQQDIVWVERAPKGNIRVLKTSTKPGITNENTCYSLNGAVYGVYTDQACTNQVATLTTDKDGNSNVAQLDANTYWVKEIKVPIGYAWNHTVYNVTIRSGETAVVKVSDAPTMNPVEILLKKVDAETQQNVPQGNGTFEGALFDVKFY
;
A
#
# COMPACT_ATOMS: atom_id res chain seq x y z
N GLN A 1 6.85 32.40 4.77
CA GLN A 1 6.43 33.76 4.37
C GLN A 1 5.37 34.24 5.33
N ASN A 2 5.63 35.31 6.04
CA ASN A 2 4.68 35.95 6.94
C ASN A 2 3.73 36.78 6.09
N GLN A 3 2.43 36.62 6.27
CA GLN A 3 1.41 37.40 5.58
C GLN A 3 0.44 38.00 6.60
N MET A 4 0.21 39.28 6.50
CA MET A 4 -0.85 39.98 7.24
C MET A 4 -2.19 39.77 6.50
N ALA A 5 -3.22 39.42 7.23
CA ALA A 5 -4.54 39.17 6.70
C ALA A 5 -5.61 39.73 7.64
N THR A 6 -6.72 40.16 7.11
CA THR A 6 -7.93 40.50 7.89
C THR A 6 -8.60 39.22 8.39
N ASN A 7 -9.46 39.30 9.43
CA ASN A 7 -10.07 38.11 10.05
C ASN A 7 -10.76 37.16 9.06
N GLY A 8 -11.47 37.65 8.05
CA GLY A 8 -12.10 36.78 7.06
C GLY A 8 -11.10 36.08 6.12
N THR A 9 -10.03 36.78 5.76
CA THR A 9 -8.94 36.22 4.99
C THR A 9 -8.17 35.18 5.80
N LEU A 10 -8.03 35.40 7.12
CA LEU A 10 -7.39 34.46 8.02
C LEU A 10 -8.08 33.10 8.10
N GLN A 11 -9.41 33.10 8.30
CA GLN A 11 -10.16 31.83 8.41
C GLN A 11 -10.04 30.98 7.14
N ARG A 12 -10.09 31.61 5.97
CA ARG A 12 -9.86 30.94 4.70
C ARG A 12 -8.43 30.40 4.61
N TYR A 13 -7.47 31.19 5.02
CA TYR A 13 -6.05 30.81 5.01
C TYR A 13 -5.77 29.62 5.94
N MET A 14 -6.31 29.62 7.15
CA MET A 14 -6.18 28.52 8.10
C MET A 14 -6.83 27.24 7.59
N SER A 15 -8.00 27.33 6.95
CA SER A 15 -8.71 26.20 6.36
C SER A 15 -7.92 25.59 5.19
N GLU A 16 -7.37 26.45 4.32
CA GLU A 16 -6.71 26.03 3.09
C GLU A 16 -5.26 25.56 3.32
N TYR A 17 -4.53 26.19 4.24
CA TYR A 17 -3.10 25.96 4.45
C TYR A 17 -2.75 25.35 5.81
N LYS A 18 -3.70 25.16 6.71
CA LYS A 18 -3.49 24.67 8.08
C LYS A 18 -2.34 25.42 8.77
N THR A 19 -2.50 26.72 8.91
CA THR A 19 -1.45 27.62 9.37
C THR A 19 -1.53 27.92 10.86
N TYR A 20 -0.38 28.21 11.47
CA TYR A 20 -0.30 28.78 12.81
C TYR A 20 -0.41 30.29 12.72
N VAL A 21 -1.11 30.91 13.67
CA VAL A 21 -1.38 32.33 13.69
C VAL A 21 -0.98 32.93 15.03
N ALA A 22 -0.29 34.07 14.98
CA ALA A 22 -0.03 34.91 16.14
C ALA A 22 -0.79 36.24 16.03
N TYR A 23 -1.28 36.75 17.15
CA TYR A 23 -1.98 37.99 17.25
C TYR A 23 -1.20 38.96 18.15
N ASN A 24 -1.25 40.26 17.85
CA ASN A 24 -0.80 41.30 18.75
C ASN A 24 -1.88 41.65 19.80
N ALA A 25 -1.59 42.58 20.70
CA ALA A 25 -2.53 43.02 21.73
C ALA A 25 -3.81 43.70 21.17
N GLN A 26 -3.79 44.20 19.95
CA GLN A 26 -4.92 44.77 19.21
C GLN A 26 -5.72 43.73 18.44
N GLN A 27 -5.33 42.44 18.56
CA GLN A 27 -5.89 41.32 17.81
C GLN A 27 -5.67 41.35 16.29
N ASP A 28 -4.69 42.11 15.83
CA ASP A 28 -4.25 42.05 14.45
C ASP A 28 -3.38 40.83 14.23
N ILE A 29 -3.46 40.23 13.03
CA ILE A 29 -2.63 39.11 12.66
C ILE A 29 -1.20 39.57 12.43
N VAL A 30 -0.27 39.05 13.23
CA VAL A 30 1.15 39.42 13.12
C VAL A 30 1.89 38.53 12.11
N TRP A 31 1.55 37.24 12.08
CA TRP A 31 2.11 36.29 11.11
C TRP A 31 1.26 35.02 10.98
N VAL A 32 1.44 34.35 9.86
CA VAL A 32 0.81 33.08 9.54
C VAL A 32 1.89 32.15 8.99
N GLU A 33 2.07 31.01 9.61
CA GLU A 33 3.07 30.01 9.19
C GLU A 33 2.36 28.74 8.70
N ARG A 34 2.88 28.15 7.62
CA ARG A 34 2.39 26.84 7.15
C ARG A 34 2.72 25.76 8.15
N ALA A 35 1.80 24.83 8.32
CA ALA A 35 2.09 23.62 9.08
C ALA A 35 3.31 22.89 8.46
N PRO A 36 4.28 22.48 9.29
CA PRO A 36 5.42 21.74 8.80
C PRO A 36 4.96 20.41 8.18
N LYS A 37 5.66 19.97 7.13
CA LYS A 37 5.34 18.73 6.41
C LYS A 37 6.45 17.71 6.55
N GLY A 38 6.04 16.45 6.52
CA GLY A 38 6.92 15.30 6.39
C GLY A 38 6.35 14.29 5.40
N ASN A 39 7.00 13.17 5.26
CA ASN A 39 6.64 12.14 4.31
C ASN A 39 6.22 10.85 5.03
N ILE A 40 5.43 10.03 4.35
CA ILE A 40 5.06 8.70 4.80
C ILE A 40 5.14 7.71 3.64
N ARG A 41 5.59 6.49 3.93
CA ARG A 41 5.54 5.35 3.03
C ARG A 41 5.33 4.04 3.79
N VAL A 42 4.92 3.00 3.10
CA VAL A 42 4.85 1.63 3.61
C VAL A 42 6.03 0.82 3.08
N LEU A 43 6.56 -0.07 3.90
CA LEU A 43 7.41 -1.18 3.48
C LEU A 43 6.70 -2.48 3.86
N LYS A 44 6.24 -3.20 2.84
CA LYS A 44 5.56 -4.49 2.97
C LYS A 44 6.54 -5.64 2.82
N THR A 45 6.39 -6.65 3.67
CA THR A 45 7.19 -7.89 3.62
C THR A 45 6.30 -9.11 3.81
N SER A 46 6.84 -10.30 3.55
CA SER A 46 6.21 -11.56 3.89
C SER A 46 6.64 -12.04 5.28
N THR A 47 5.73 -12.64 6.05
CA THR A 47 6.07 -13.34 7.29
C THR A 47 6.84 -14.66 7.05
N LYS A 48 6.80 -15.18 5.80
CA LYS A 48 7.45 -16.43 5.40
C LYS A 48 8.23 -16.27 4.08
N PRO A 49 9.30 -15.47 4.08
CA PRO A 49 10.07 -15.18 2.86
C PRO A 49 10.63 -16.44 2.19
N GLY A 50 10.98 -17.49 2.95
CA GLY A 50 11.45 -18.77 2.39
C GLY A 50 10.41 -19.52 1.54
N ILE A 51 9.13 -19.15 1.60
CA ILE A 51 8.06 -19.72 0.78
C ILE A 51 7.69 -18.77 -0.36
N THR A 52 7.71 -17.48 -0.10
CA THR A 52 7.16 -16.47 -1.00
C THR A 52 8.18 -15.86 -1.95
N ASN A 53 9.48 -15.87 -1.60
CA ASN A 53 10.52 -15.37 -2.48
C ASN A 53 10.67 -16.30 -3.70
N GLU A 54 10.85 -15.68 -4.87
CA GLU A 54 11.01 -16.39 -6.15
C GLU A 54 9.81 -17.29 -6.54
N ASN A 55 8.68 -17.14 -5.85
CA ASN A 55 7.46 -17.88 -6.12
C ASN A 55 6.43 -16.92 -6.76
N THR A 56 6.13 -17.14 -8.04
CA THR A 56 5.24 -16.29 -8.86
C THR A 56 3.79 -16.25 -8.38
N CYS A 57 3.39 -17.19 -7.50
CA CYS A 57 2.07 -17.19 -6.88
C CYS A 57 1.90 -16.12 -5.81
N TYR A 58 2.99 -15.46 -5.41
CA TYR A 58 3.01 -14.39 -4.43
C TYR A 58 3.58 -13.11 -5.03
N SER A 59 2.97 -11.99 -4.72
CA SER A 59 3.47 -10.69 -5.15
C SER A 59 3.29 -9.67 -4.05
N LEU A 60 4.32 -8.88 -3.76
CA LEU A 60 4.20 -7.71 -2.87
C LEU A 60 3.62 -6.50 -3.60
N ASN A 61 3.55 -6.56 -4.94
CA ASN A 61 3.05 -5.49 -5.78
C ASN A 61 1.53 -5.33 -5.68
N GLY A 62 1.06 -4.09 -5.59
CA GLY A 62 -0.36 -3.75 -5.66
C GLY A 62 -1.12 -3.90 -4.35
N ALA A 63 -0.44 -4.08 -3.21
CA ALA A 63 -1.05 -3.84 -1.91
C ALA A 63 -1.38 -2.35 -1.78
N VAL A 64 -2.56 -2.02 -1.28
CA VAL A 64 -2.98 -0.62 -1.12
C VAL A 64 -3.30 -0.35 0.35
N TYR A 65 -2.78 0.75 0.85
CA TYR A 65 -2.97 1.25 2.21
C TYR A 65 -3.62 2.62 2.20
N GLY A 66 -4.66 2.80 3.01
CA GLY A 66 -5.22 4.11 3.31
C GLY A 66 -4.48 4.75 4.48
N VAL A 67 -4.25 6.07 4.41
CA VAL A 67 -3.73 6.89 5.51
C VAL A 67 -4.86 7.76 6.02
N TYR A 68 -5.11 7.76 7.32
CA TYR A 68 -6.28 8.38 7.95
C TYR A 68 -5.87 9.34 9.05
N THR A 69 -6.70 10.36 9.28
CA THR A 69 -6.51 11.32 10.39
C THR A 69 -7.15 10.87 11.69
N ASP A 70 -7.85 9.73 11.69
CA ASP A 70 -8.58 9.20 12.86
C ASP A 70 -8.36 7.69 12.99
N GLN A 71 -8.41 7.19 14.23
CA GLN A 71 -8.20 5.79 14.57
C GLN A 71 -9.29 4.85 13.99
N ALA A 72 -10.50 5.36 13.80
CA ALA A 72 -11.59 4.60 13.19
C ALA A 72 -11.41 4.41 11.68
N CYS A 73 -10.39 5.04 11.10
CA CYS A 73 -10.08 4.99 9.66
C CYS A 73 -11.29 5.43 8.78
N THR A 74 -11.93 6.54 9.17
CA THR A 74 -13.08 7.10 8.44
C THR A 74 -12.70 8.25 7.52
N ASN A 75 -11.67 9.05 7.89
CA ASN A 75 -11.23 10.20 7.13
C ASN A 75 -9.87 9.92 6.44
N GLN A 76 -9.92 9.42 5.23
CA GLN A 76 -8.74 9.10 4.43
C GLN A 76 -8.14 10.36 3.79
N VAL A 77 -6.84 10.55 3.94
CA VAL A 77 -6.09 11.71 3.42
C VAL A 77 -5.02 11.34 2.40
N ALA A 78 -4.62 10.07 2.32
CA ALA A 78 -3.69 9.59 1.31
C ALA A 78 -3.89 8.11 1.01
N THR A 79 -3.34 7.68 -0.12
CA THR A 79 -3.27 6.28 -0.54
C THR A 79 -1.82 5.92 -0.86
N LEU A 80 -1.37 4.78 -0.36
CA LEU A 80 -0.04 4.22 -0.59
C LEU A 80 -0.18 2.87 -1.29
N THR A 81 0.50 2.69 -2.43
CA THR A 81 0.46 1.44 -3.20
C THR A 81 1.86 0.88 -3.34
N THR A 82 2.04 -0.40 -3.03
CA THR A 82 3.34 -1.06 -3.08
C THR A 82 3.75 -1.49 -4.48
N ASP A 83 5.05 -1.47 -4.73
CA ASP A 83 5.71 -2.06 -5.91
C ASP A 83 6.09 -3.54 -5.68
N LYS A 84 6.81 -4.13 -6.64
CA LYS A 84 7.27 -5.53 -6.59
C LYS A 84 8.22 -5.83 -5.41
N ASP A 85 8.93 -4.82 -4.92
CA ASP A 85 9.88 -4.93 -3.82
C ASP A 85 9.23 -4.60 -2.46
N GLY A 86 7.92 -4.36 -2.45
CA GLY A 86 7.12 -4.05 -1.27
C GLY A 86 7.24 -2.58 -0.80
N ASN A 87 7.91 -1.72 -1.55
CA ASN A 87 7.96 -0.29 -1.24
C ASN A 87 6.74 0.41 -1.82
N SER A 88 6.09 1.25 -1.02
CA SER A 88 5.02 2.10 -1.55
C SER A 88 5.56 3.39 -2.16
N ASN A 89 4.70 4.08 -2.92
CA ASN A 89 4.89 5.50 -3.19
C ASN A 89 4.97 6.28 -1.88
N VAL A 90 5.53 7.49 -1.95
CA VAL A 90 5.63 8.42 -0.84
C VAL A 90 4.50 9.44 -0.91
N ALA A 91 3.82 9.68 0.23
CA ALA A 91 2.88 10.78 0.38
C ALA A 91 3.45 11.84 1.31
N GLN A 92 3.28 13.12 0.95
CA GLN A 92 3.65 14.26 1.79
C GLN A 92 2.41 14.77 2.52
N LEU A 93 2.48 14.81 3.86
CA LEU A 93 1.39 15.22 4.74
C LEU A 93 1.90 16.20 5.80
N ASP A 94 0.98 16.87 6.48
CA ASP A 94 1.34 17.72 7.62
C ASP A 94 1.95 16.87 8.75
N ALA A 95 2.91 17.42 9.48
CA ALA A 95 3.49 16.76 10.64
C ALA A 95 2.40 16.56 11.71
N ASN A 96 1.99 15.31 11.89
CA ASN A 96 0.92 14.90 12.78
C ASN A 96 0.96 13.38 13.02
N THR A 97 0.04 12.88 13.84
CA THR A 97 -0.20 11.45 14.02
C THR A 97 -1.31 10.98 13.07
N TYR A 98 -1.06 9.85 12.42
CA TYR A 98 -1.95 9.23 11.44
C TYR A 98 -2.15 7.75 11.74
N TRP A 99 -3.15 7.16 11.10
CA TRP A 99 -3.45 5.73 11.14
C TRP A 99 -3.37 5.16 9.74
N VAL A 100 -2.72 4.01 9.59
CA VAL A 100 -2.53 3.34 8.31
C VAL A 100 -3.17 1.97 8.37
N LYS A 101 -3.98 1.65 7.36
CA LYS A 101 -4.71 0.38 7.26
C LYS A 101 -4.63 -0.15 5.84
N GLU A 102 -4.45 -1.46 5.70
CA GLU A 102 -4.55 -2.11 4.40
C GLU A 102 -6.01 -2.08 3.90
N ILE A 103 -6.21 -1.67 2.64
CA ILE A 103 -7.52 -1.59 1.98
C ILE A 103 -7.60 -2.47 0.74
N LYS A 104 -6.47 -2.99 0.26
CA LYS A 104 -6.41 -3.99 -0.81
C LYS A 104 -5.20 -4.89 -0.60
N VAL A 105 -5.44 -6.18 -0.62
CA VAL A 105 -4.41 -7.23 -0.48
C VAL A 105 -3.79 -7.54 -1.84
N PRO A 106 -2.49 -7.82 -1.93
CA PRO A 106 -1.87 -8.31 -3.14
C PRO A 106 -2.04 -9.84 -3.28
N ILE A 107 -1.68 -10.35 -4.44
CA ILE A 107 -1.84 -11.78 -4.76
C ILE A 107 -1.06 -12.65 -3.78
N GLY A 108 -1.71 -13.69 -3.27
CA GLY A 108 -1.11 -14.75 -2.44
C GLY A 108 -1.00 -14.43 -0.95
N TYR A 109 -1.48 -13.27 -0.49
CA TYR A 109 -1.41 -12.89 0.93
C TYR A 109 -2.78 -12.81 1.59
N ALA A 110 -2.82 -13.10 2.88
CA ALA A 110 -3.99 -12.89 3.71
C ALA A 110 -4.15 -11.40 4.05
N TRP A 111 -5.39 -10.95 4.22
CA TRP A 111 -5.69 -9.58 4.59
C TRP A 111 -5.18 -9.27 6.00
N ASN A 112 -4.41 -8.18 6.11
CA ASN A 112 -3.93 -7.67 7.38
C ASN A 112 -4.87 -6.57 7.90
N HIS A 113 -5.64 -6.90 8.94
CA HIS A 113 -6.61 -5.97 9.54
C HIS A 113 -5.99 -5.00 10.56
N THR A 114 -4.68 -5.05 10.76
CA THR A 114 -3.99 -4.19 11.73
C THR A 114 -4.07 -2.73 11.31
N VAL A 115 -4.40 -1.88 12.26
CA VAL A 115 -4.31 -0.42 12.11
C VAL A 115 -3.02 0.05 12.78
N TYR A 116 -2.14 0.65 11.98
CA TYR A 116 -0.83 1.13 12.43
C TYR A 116 -0.91 2.60 12.80
N ASN A 117 -0.52 2.96 14.02
CA ASN A 117 -0.36 4.35 14.42
C ASN A 117 1.04 4.84 14.05
N VAL A 118 1.14 6.00 13.42
CA VAL A 118 2.41 6.56 12.94
C VAL A 118 2.44 8.07 13.10
N THR A 119 3.56 8.60 13.58
CA THR A 119 3.80 10.05 13.69
C THR A 119 4.71 10.49 12.57
N ILE A 120 4.25 11.44 11.76
CA ILE A 120 5.03 12.13 10.73
C ILE A 120 5.65 13.37 11.37
N ARG A 121 6.98 13.48 11.28
CA ARG A 121 7.74 14.66 11.73
C ARG A 121 8.15 15.52 10.55
N SER A 122 8.31 16.82 10.82
CA SER A 122 8.76 17.79 9.82
C SER A 122 10.08 17.38 9.18
N GLY A 123 10.11 17.36 7.85
CA GLY A 123 11.31 17.05 7.07
C GLY A 123 11.74 15.58 7.06
N GLU A 124 11.07 14.70 7.83
CA GLU A 124 11.39 13.27 7.92
C GLU A 124 10.47 12.42 7.04
N THR A 125 10.91 11.19 6.78
CA THR A 125 10.07 10.15 6.15
C THR A 125 9.76 9.06 7.17
N ALA A 126 8.51 8.97 7.57
CA ALA A 126 8.00 7.88 8.39
C ALA A 126 7.80 6.63 7.54
N VAL A 127 8.33 5.49 7.98
CA VAL A 127 8.19 4.20 7.29
C VAL A 127 7.33 3.27 8.14
N VAL A 128 6.16 2.91 7.63
CA VAL A 128 5.29 1.90 8.25
C VAL A 128 5.71 0.52 7.75
N LYS A 129 6.28 -0.29 8.63
CA LYS A 129 6.67 -1.67 8.30
C LYS A 129 5.49 -2.60 8.52
N VAL A 130 5.09 -3.29 7.47
CA VAL A 130 3.97 -4.24 7.46
C VAL A 130 4.48 -5.61 7.02
N SER A 131 4.02 -6.66 7.70
CA SER A 131 4.37 -8.03 7.31
C SER A 131 3.11 -8.88 7.28
N ASP A 132 2.82 -9.49 6.12
CA ASP A 132 1.62 -10.28 5.91
C ASP A 132 1.92 -11.77 5.79
N ALA A 133 0.98 -12.56 6.28
CA ALA A 133 1.04 -14.02 6.13
C ALA A 133 0.65 -14.40 4.70
N PRO A 134 1.39 -15.32 4.05
CA PRO A 134 0.91 -15.92 2.81
C PRO A 134 -0.40 -16.69 3.09
N THR A 135 -1.32 -16.63 2.16
CA THR A 135 -2.47 -17.52 2.13
C THR A 135 -2.02 -18.95 1.88
N MET A 136 -2.68 -19.93 1.70
CA MET A 136 -2.22 -21.30 1.45
C MET A 136 -1.08 -21.31 0.43
N ASN A 137 -0.18 -22.33 0.51
CA ASN A 137 0.82 -22.55 -0.53
C ASN A 137 0.07 -22.77 -1.84
N PRO A 138 0.06 -21.81 -2.78
CA PRO A 138 -0.51 -22.07 -4.08
C PRO A 138 0.37 -23.12 -4.75
N VAL A 139 -0.24 -24.16 -5.29
CA VAL A 139 0.44 -25.21 -6.06
C VAL A 139 0.16 -24.96 -7.54
N GLU A 140 1.21 -24.92 -8.34
CA GLU A 140 1.07 -24.99 -9.78
C GLU A 140 0.96 -26.46 -10.19
N ILE A 141 -0.05 -26.79 -11.00
CA ILE A 141 -0.18 -28.11 -11.60
C ILE A 141 0.27 -28.00 -13.05
N LEU A 142 1.47 -28.52 -13.35
CA LEU A 142 1.94 -28.64 -14.72
C LEU A 142 1.40 -29.95 -15.31
N LEU A 143 0.49 -29.87 -16.26
CA LEU A 143 0.01 -31.01 -17.02
C LEU A 143 0.82 -31.12 -18.32
N LYS A 144 1.48 -32.25 -18.52
CA LYS A 144 2.19 -32.58 -19.77
C LYS A 144 1.55 -33.80 -20.39
N LYS A 145 0.96 -33.63 -21.58
CA LYS A 145 0.51 -34.74 -22.40
C LYS A 145 1.67 -35.27 -23.24
N VAL A 146 1.87 -36.58 -23.19
CA VAL A 146 2.88 -37.29 -23.97
C VAL A 146 2.24 -38.43 -24.75
N ASP A 147 2.86 -38.82 -25.83
CA ASP A 147 2.53 -40.05 -26.56
C ASP A 147 2.88 -41.27 -25.70
N ALA A 148 1.97 -42.27 -25.64
CA ALA A 148 2.11 -43.40 -24.74
C ALA A 148 3.27 -44.35 -25.15
N GLU A 149 3.60 -44.44 -26.43
CA GLU A 149 4.64 -45.32 -26.94
C GLU A 149 6.02 -44.67 -26.91
N THR A 150 6.08 -43.41 -27.38
CA THR A 150 7.35 -42.68 -27.50
C THR A 150 7.74 -41.90 -26.23
N GLN A 151 6.82 -41.64 -25.34
CA GLN A 151 6.99 -40.80 -24.16
C GLN A 151 7.39 -39.34 -24.51
N GLN A 152 7.25 -38.96 -25.76
CA GLN A 152 7.59 -37.65 -26.28
C GLN A 152 6.36 -36.71 -26.26
N ASN A 153 6.61 -35.40 -26.17
CA ASN A 153 5.57 -34.38 -26.30
C ASN A 153 5.32 -34.05 -27.80
N VAL A 154 5.32 -35.06 -28.62
CA VAL A 154 5.02 -34.98 -30.06
C VAL A 154 4.12 -36.17 -30.39
N PRO A 155 2.93 -35.94 -30.98
CA PRO A 155 2.05 -37.04 -31.38
C PRO A 155 2.62 -37.79 -32.56
N GLN A 156 2.32 -39.09 -32.66
CA GLN A 156 2.70 -39.91 -33.83
C GLN A 156 1.67 -39.76 -34.95
N GLY A 157 2.16 -39.86 -36.17
CA GLY A 157 1.34 -39.87 -37.40
C GLY A 157 0.46 -38.61 -37.51
N ASN A 158 -0.83 -38.79 -37.76
CA ASN A 158 -1.81 -37.70 -37.88
C ASN A 158 -2.49 -37.33 -36.52
N GLY A 159 -1.95 -37.81 -35.42
CA GLY A 159 -2.49 -37.48 -34.09
C GLY A 159 -2.26 -36.00 -33.71
N THR A 160 -3.04 -35.49 -32.76
CA THR A 160 -2.82 -34.17 -32.17
C THR A 160 -3.05 -34.23 -30.65
N PHE A 161 -2.34 -33.38 -29.92
CA PHE A 161 -2.59 -33.14 -28.50
C PHE A 161 -3.54 -31.98 -28.25
N GLU A 162 -3.86 -31.23 -29.31
CA GLU A 162 -4.80 -30.12 -29.26
C GLU A 162 -6.19 -30.61 -28.84
N GLY A 163 -6.85 -29.87 -27.97
CA GLY A 163 -8.18 -30.20 -27.47
C GLY A 163 -8.24 -31.28 -26.38
N ALA A 164 -7.09 -31.73 -25.85
CA ALA A 164 -7.09 -32.66 -24.71
C ALA A 164 -7.67 -31.97 -23.46
N LEU A 165 -8.71 -32.59 -22.86
CA LEU A 165 -9.35 -32.12 -21.64
C LEU A 165 -8.87 -32.93 -20.45
N PHE A 166 -8.70 -32.25 -19.31
CA PHE A 166 -8.29 -32.87 -18.07
C PHE A 166 -9.24 -32.44 -16.95
N ASP A 167 -9.77 -33.41 -16.19
CA ASP A 167 -10.51 -33.14 -14.96
C ASP A 167 -9.54 -33.10 -13.78
N VAL A 168 -9.50 -31.98 -13.05
CA VAL A 168 -8.77 -31.84 -11.80
C VAL A 168 -9.75 -31.86 -10.65
N LYS A 169 -9.60 -32.85 -9.76
CA LYS A 169 -10.45 -32.98 -8.56
C LYS A 169 -9.59 -32.76 -7.32
N PHE A 170 -10.08 -31.91 -6.44
CA PHE A 170 -9.50 -31.69 -5.11
C PHE A 170 -10.32 -32.51 -4.10
N TYR A 171 -9.61 -33.28 -3.23
CA TYR A 171 -10.21 -34.09 -2.18
C TYR A 171 -9.74 -33.64 -0.80
#